data_c6eafcd1d438a530f29688cc250acb3e
#
_entry.id   c6eafcd1d438a530f29688cc250acb3e
#
_cell.length_a   1.000
_cell.length_b   1.000
_cell.length_c   1.000
_cell.angle_alpha   90.00
_cell.angle_beta   90.00
_cell.angle_gamma   90.00
#
_symmetry.space_group_name_H-M   'P 1'
#
loop_
_entity.id
_entity.type
_entity.pdbx_description
1 polymer ?
#
loop_
_entity_poly.entity_id
_entity_poly.type
_entity_poly.pdbx_seq_one_letter_code
_entity_poly.pdbx_strand_id
1 'polypeptide(L)'
;MKILVSLETRVRPDSTGVYIIEAFKQLGHKVAHVLPENMHTIHGGFDLYVKVDDGQRVTQWNPDLHPSAYYCIDTHIESDWRIQLARDGRFDSVSVVHSQGLALDWGRDDVYWLPVGCDPVIHYVGAREKRFDGCAIMNFHNNLAGPRVEALDGFFRGCPGQIFFGNRIFQEVSEKYAESRLVFNRSIAGDVNMRVFEAMCSGSCLVTDRVADMEKLGLVDGVHFAGYNGPGDAEELARMLLADDETRERIAAAGRAEVLARHTYAHRMAVLLEKLNLNKEIKEHVHA
;
A
#
# COMPACT_ATOMS: atom_id res chain seq x y z
N MET A 1 5.16 -23.46 -3.65
CA MET A 1 6.57 -23.05 -3.80
C MET A 1 7.17 -22.68 -2.45
N LYS A 2 8.50 -22.67 -2.34
CA LYS A 2 9.25 -22.07 -1.23
C LYS A 2 9.75 -20.69 -1.67
N ILE A 3 9.37 -19.63 -0.98
CA ILE A 3 9.69 -18.24 -1.35
C ILE A 3 10.53 -17.63 -0.23
N LEU A 4 11.63 -16.96 -0.59
CA LEU A 4 12.42 -16.17 0.34
C LEU A 4 12.14 -14.68 0.09
N VAL A 5 11.74 -13.96 1.14
CA VAL A 5 11.51 -12.51 1.08
C VAL A 5 12.56 -11.78 1.90
N SER A 6 13.27 -10.86 1.27
CA SER A 6 14.27 -10.01 1.91
C SER A 6 13.67 -8.62 2.20
N LEU A 7 13.56 -8.28 3.47
CA LEU A 7 13.09 -6.97 3.94
C LEU A 7 13.61 -6.64 5.34
N GLU A 8 13.65 -5.35 5.67
CA GLU A 8 13.97 -4.87 7.02
C GLU A 8 12.70 -4.80 7.87
N THR A 9 12.71 -5.41 9.05
CA THR A 9 11.56 -5.44 9.96
C THR A 9 11.85 -4.86 11.35
N ARG A 10 13.11 -4.55 11.66
CA ARG A 10 13.51 -4.04 12.98
C ARG A 10 13.24 -2.53 13.12
N VAL A 11 13.36 -1.77 12.02
CA VAL A 11 13.14 -0.33 12.00
C VAL A 11 11.64 -0.02 11.83
N ARG A 12 10.98 -0.77 10.94
CA ARG A 12 9.55 -0.66 10.69
C ARG A 12 8.92 -2.05 10.63
N PRO A 13 8.37 -2.52 11.75
CA PRO A 13 7.73 -3.85 11.79
C PRO A 13 6.50 -3.95 10.86
N ASP A 14 5.85 -2.82 10.54
CA ASP A 14 4.70 -2.68 9.65
C ASP A 14 5.07 -2.34 8.19
N SER A 15 6.27 -2.72 7.76
CA SER A 15 6.70 -2.47 6.37
C SER A 15 5.87 -3.29 5.37
N THR A 16 5.76 -2.78 4.14
CA THR A 16 5.02 -3.43 3.03
C THR A 16 5.40 -4.89 2.81
N GLY A 17 6.66 -5.26 3.07
CA GLY A 17 7.13 -6.62 2.91
C GLY A 17 6.46 -7.64 3.84
N VAL A 18 5.97 -7.20 5.00
CA VAL A 18 5.22 -8.08 5.92
C VAL A 18 3.89 -8.52 5.27
N TYR A 19 3.18 -7.59 4.64
CA TYR A 19 1.94 -7.88 3.91
C TYR A 19 2.21 -8.75 2.67
N ILE A 20 3.35 -8.56 2.00
CA ILE A 20 3.78 -9.42 0.88
C ILE A 20 4.03 -10.86 1.35
N ILE A 21 4.67 -11.05 2.51
CA ILE A 21 4.85 -12.39 3.12
C ILE A 21 3.50 -13.05 3.38
N GLU A 22 2.57 -12.34 4.00
CA GLU A 22 1.23 -12.87 4.29
C GLU A 22 0.44 -13.15 3.00
N ALA A 23 0.56 -12.30 1.98
CA ALA A 23 -0.05 -12.52 0.68
C ALA A 23 0.44 -13.81 0.00
N PHE A 24 1.73 -14.09 0.02
CA PHE A 24 2.25 -15.36 -0.51
C PHE A 24 1.78 -16.57 0.30
N LYS A 25 1.65 -16.45 1.63
CA LYS A 25 1.07 -17.53 2.46
C LYS A 25 -0.41 -17.76 2.13
N GLN A 26 -1.20 -16.68 1.94
CA GLN A 26 -2.60 -16.75 1.50
C GLN A 26 -2.74 -17.45 0.13
N LEU A 27 -1.76 -17.27 -0.76
CA LEU A 27 -1.66 -17.98 -2.05
C LEU A 27 -1.13 -19.43 -1.93
N GLY A 28 -0.98 -19.96 -0.71
CA GLY A 28 -0.58 -21.36 -0.45
C GLY A 28 0.92 -21.63 -0.54
N HIS A 29 1.78 -20.59 -0.50
CA HIS A 29 3.23 -20.76 -0.57
C HIS A 29 3.88 -20.84 0.82
N LYS A 30 5.02 -21.53 0.90
CA LYS A 30 5.88 -21.55 2.10
C LYS A 30 6.83 -20.36 2.00
N VAL A 31 6.78 -19.45 2.97
CA VAL A 31 7.56 -18.21 2.94
C VAL A 31 8.54 -18.18 4.09
N ALA A 32 9.80 -17.89 3.77
CA ALA A 32 10.86 -17.54 4.73
C ALA A 32 11.20 -16.06 4.58
N HIS A 33 11.68 -15.45 5.67
CA HIS A 33 12.14 -14.07 5.73
C HIS A 33 13.63 -14.04 6.05
N VAL A 34 14.33 -13.10 5.44
CA VAL A 34 15.73 -12.79 5.73
C VAL A 34 15.93 -11.27 5.77
N LEU A 35 16.75 -10.80 6.72
CA LEU A 35 17.15 -9.39 6.76
C LEU A 35 18.07 -9.08 5.56
N PRO A 36 17.97 -7.89 4.96
CA PRO A 36 18.71 -7.55 3.75
C PRO A 36 20.23 -7.72 3.87
N GLU A 37 20.83 -7.37 5.01
CA GLU A 37 22.26 -7.55 5.26
C GLU A 37 22.73 -9.01 5.24
N ASN A 38 21.83 -9.95 5.45
CA ASN A 38 22.14 -11.39 5.46
C ASN A 38 21.95 -12.06 4.08
N MET A 39 21.47 -11.33 3.07
CA MET A 39 21.26 -11.87 1.72
C MET A 39 22.53 -12.48 1.09
N HIS A 40 23.72 -11.98 1.45
CA HIS A 40 24.99 -12.50 0.97
C HIS A 40 25.27 -13.93 1.44
N THR A 41 24.60 -14.41 2.49
CA THR A 41 24.74 -15.80 2.99
C THR A 41 23.83 -16.79 2.27
N ILE A 42 22.91 -16.31 1.44
CA ILE A 42 21.95 -17.15 0.72
C ILE A 42 22.56 -17.57 -0.63
N HIS A 43 22.63 -18.86 -0.87
CA HIS A 43 23.21 -19.44 -2.09
C HIS A 43 22.22 -20.33 -2.86
N GLY A 44 20.96 -20.45 -2.42
CA GLY A 44 19.91 -21.24 -3.08
C GLY A 44 18.88 -21.81 -2.10
N GLY A 45 18.09 -22.75 -2.58
CA GLY A 45 17.13 -23.55 -1.76
C GLY A 45 15.69 -23.01 -1.77
N PHE A 46 15.38 -22.01 -2.59
CA PHE A 46 14.05 -21.45 -2.77
C PHE A 46 13.66 -21.43 -4.25
N ASP A 47 12.36 -21.48 -4.51
CA ASP A 47 11.76 -21.43 -5.85
C ASP A 47 11.60 -19.99 -6.37
N LEU A 48 11.64 -19.00 -5.47
CA LEU A 48 11.58 -17.57 -5.77
C LEU A 48 12.26 -16.78 -4.66
N TYR A 49 12.97 -15.73 -5.06
CA TYR A 49 13.62 -14.75 -4.19
C TYR A 49 13.03 -13.36 -4.44
N VAL A 50 12.53 -12.70 -3.40
CA VAL A 50 11.89 -11.38 -3.51
C VAL A 50 12.63 -10.38 -2.64
N LYS A 51 13.17 -9.34 -3.24
CA LYS A 51 13.63 -8.15 -2.53
C LYS A 51 12.48 -7.15 -2.46
N VAL A 52 12.10 -6.75 -1.25
CA VAL A 52 11.17 -5.65 -1.04
C VAL A 52 11.96 -4.42 -0.63
N ASP A 53 11.67 -3.29 -1.27
CA ASP A 53 12.18 -1.98 -0.84
C ASP A 53 11.51 -1.60 0.48
N ASP A 54 12.32 -1.30 1.47
CA ASP A 54 11.92 -0.97 2.85
C ASP A 54 12.39 0.43 3.27
N GLY A 55 12.87 1.23 2.30
CA GLY A 55 13.39 2.57 2.53
C GLY A 55 14.79 2.61 3.16
N GLN A 56 15.37 1.46 3.49
CA GLN A 56 16.74 1.38 3.97
C GLN A 56 17.69 1.21 2.79
N ARG A 57 18.81 1.94 2.77
CA ARG A 57 19.83 1.83 1.71
C ARG A 57 20.68 0.57 1.83
N VAL A 58 20.04 -0.57 2.07
CA VAL A 58 20.71 -1.85 2.14
C VAL A 58 20.63 -2.52 0.78
N THR A 59 21.75 -2.47 0.05
CA THR A 59 21.86 -2.94 -1.32
C THR A 59 22.45 -4.35 -1.46
N GLN A 60 22.73 -5.02 -0.35
CA GLN A 60 23.23 -6.39 -0.37
C GLN A 60 22.20 -7.31 -1.03
N TRP A 61 22.61 -7.86 -2.17
CA TRP A 61 21.88 -8.84 -2.93
C TRP A 61 22.85 -9.80 -3.61
N ASN A 62 22.46 -11.06 -3.70
CA ASN A 62 23.24 -12.04 -4.48
C ASN A 62 22.63 -12.12 -5.89
N PRO A 63 23.31 -11.62 -6.94
CA PRO A 63 22.77 -11.55 -8.30
C PRO A 63 22.63 -12.91 -8.99
N ASP A 64 23.12 -13.98 -8.39
CA ASP A 64 23.02 -15.35 -8.93
C ASP A 64 21.77 -16.10 -8.41
N LEU A 65 20.92 -15.42 -7.61
CA LEU A 65 19.66 -16.00 -7.12
C LEU A 65 18.52 -15.80 -8.14
N HIS A 66 18.08 -16.89 -8.73
CA HIS A 66 17.02 -16.91 -9.74
C HIS A 66 16.01 -18.04 -9.49
N PRO A 67 14.72 -17.89 -9.83
CA PRO A 67 14.08 -16.62 -10.28
C PRO A 67 14.00 -15.60 -9.14
N SER A 68 14.09 -14.32 -9.49
CA SER A 68 14.13 -13.22 -8.52
C SER A 68 13.30 -12.00 -8.92
N ALA A 69 12.77 -11.30 -7.93
CA ALA A 69 11.97 -10.10 -8.12
C ALA A 69 12.39 -8.96 -7.18
N TYR A 70 12.34 -7.73 -7.69
CA TYR A 70 12.49 -6.52 -6.90
C TYR A 70 11.19 -5.72 -6.91
N TYR A 71 10.59 -5.56 -5.73
CA TYR A 71 9.40 -4.75 -5.50
C TYR A 71 9.83 -3.40 -4.93
N CYS A 72 9.90 -2.37 -5.78
CA CYS A 72 10.43 -1.05 -5.46
C CYS A 72 9.31 -0.09 -5.07
N ILE A 73 9.35 0.45 -3.85
CA ILE A 73 8.24 1.22 -3.25
C ILE A 73 8.43 2.73 -3.48
N ASP A 74 9.46 3.33 -2.92
CA ASP A 74 9.61 4.78 -2.81
C ASP A 74 10.42 5.39 -3.96
N THR A 75 10.00 5.18 -5.21
CA THR A 75 10.71 5.67 -6.40
C THR A 75 10.75 7.20 -6.52
N HIS A 76 9.92 7.92 -5.78
CA HIS A 76 9.87 9.38 -5.71
C HIS A 76 10.86 9.98 -4.69
N ILE A 77 11.51 9.12 -3.89
CA ILE A 77 12.49 9.50 -2.89
C ILE A 77 13.81 8.78 -3.19
N GLU A 78 14.87 9.54 -3.49
CA GLU A 78 16.22 8.99 -3.66
C GLU A 78 16.27 7.77 -4.61
N SER A 79 15.75 7.90 -5.81
CA SER A 79 15.62 6.81 -6.79
C SER A 79 16.94 6.18 -7.23
N ASP A 80 18.07 6.92 -7.19
CA ASP A 80 19.34 6.52 -7.78
C ASP A 80 19.87 5.18 -7.24
N TRP A 81 19.87 5.00 -5.92
CA TRP A 81 20.37 3.75 -5.33
C TRP A 81 19.42 2.56 -5.61
N ARG A 82 18.12 2.81 -5.78
CA ARG A 82 17.13 1.79 -6.14
C ARG A 82 17.31 1.32 -7.57
N ILE A 83 17.55 2.26 -8.47
CA ILE A 83 17.88 2.00 -9.87
C ILE A 83 19.20 1.23 -9.96
N GLN A 84 20.21 1.64 -9.20
CA GLN A 84 21.51 0.95 -9.17
C GLN A 84 21.33 -0.49 -8.64
N LEU A 85 20.58 -0.69 -7.57
CA LEU A 85 20.27 -2.03 -7.05
C LEU A 85 19.54 -2.89 -8.10
N ALA A 86 18.58 -2.32 -8.82
CA ALA A 86 17.86 -3.04 -9.88
C ALA A 86 18.80 -3.49 -11.02
N ARG A 87 19.78 -2.66 -11.39
CA ARG A 87 20.79 -2.96 -12.42
C ARG A 87 21.78 -4.03 -11.94
N ASP A 88 22.37 -3.83 -10.77
CA ASP A 88 23.42 -4.71 -10.23
C ASP A 88 22.86 -6.06 -9.75
N GLY A 89 21.62 -6.05 -9.25
CA GLY A 89 20.96 -7.22 -8.69
C GLY A 89 20.50 -8.25 -9.72
N ARG A 90 20.49 -7.91 -11.01
CA ARG A 90 20.10 -8.80 -12.12
C ARG A 90 18.76 -9.51 -11.89
N PHE A 91 17.81 -8.80 -11.31
CA PHE A 91 16.48 -9.36 -11.04
C PHE A 91 15.77 -9.76 -12.33
N ASP A 92 15.09 -10.92 -12.32
CA ASP A 92 14.26 -11.37 -13.43
C ASP A 92 13.00 -10.52 -13.59
N SER A 93 12.55 -9.88 -12.50
CA SER A 93 11.38 -9.00 -12.50
C SER A 93 11.65 -7.77 -11.63
N VAL A 94 11.33 -6.58 -12.16
CA VAL A 94 11.39 -5.31 -11.41
C VAL A 94 10.06 -4.62 -11.51
N SER A 95 9.46 -4.31 -10.38
CA SER A 95 8.20 -3.56 -10.31
C SER A 95 8.31 -2.30 -9.49
N VAL A 96 7.54 -1.28 -9.85
CA VAL A 96 7.46 0.00 -9.15
C VAL A 96 6.04 0.24 -8.64
N VAL A 97 5.93 0.75 -7.43
CA VAL A 97 4.64 0.96 -6.77
C VAL A 97 3.91 2.20 -7.29
N HIS A 98 4.64 3.23 -7.67
CA HIS A 98 4.09 4.47 -8.20
C HIS A 98 4.30 4.54 -9.72
N SER A 99 3.24 4.85 -10.49
CA SER A 99 3.33 4.84 -11.95
C SER A 99 4.36 5.83 -12.50
N GLN A 100 4.64 6.91 -11.77
CA GLN A 100 5.71 7.87 -12.09
C GLN A 100 7.10 7.22 -12.12
N GLY A 101 7.31 6.15 -11.36
CA GLY A 101 8.55 5.37 -11.36
C GLY A 101 8.86 4.72 -12.71
N LEU A 102 7.85 4.52 -13.57
CA LEU A 102 8.06 3.99 -14.92
C LEU A 102 8.82 4.95 -15.84
N ALA A 103 8.80 6.25 -15.55
CA ALA A 103 9.51 7.26 -16.34
C ALA A 103 11.02 7.36 -15.99
N LEU A 104 11.49 6.64 -14.98
CA LEU A 104 12.88 6.62 -14.58
C LEU A 104 13.70 5.69 -15.49
N ASP A 105 14.98 6.02 -15.69
CA ASP A 105 15.90 5.18 -16.46
C ASP A 105 16.39 3.99 -15.62
N TRP A 106 15.71 2.87 -15.73
CA TRP A 106 16.07 1.61 -15.08
C TRP A 106 17.17 0.82 -15.81
N GLY A 107 17.55 1.23 -17.03
CA GLY A 107 18.47 0.47 -17.90
C GLY A 107 17.85 -0.84 -18.41
N ARG A 108 16.52 -0.96 -18.38
CA ARG A 108 15.71 -2.09 -18.87
C ARG A 108 14.30 -1.62 -19.21
N ASP A 109 13.63 -2.28 -20.18
CA ASP A 109 12.33 -1.87 -20.72
C ASP A 109 11.15 -2.64 -20.12
N ASP A 110 11.43 -3.64 -19.29
CA ASP A 110 10.41 -4.56 -18.75
C ASP A 110 9.98 -4.23 -17.31
N VAL A 111 10.32 -3.05 -16.80
CA VAL A 111 9.82 -2.53 -15.51
C VAL A 111 8.33 -2.25 -15.65
N TYR A 112 7.55 -2.73 -14.69
CA TYR A 112 6.10 -2.56 -14.71
C TYR A 112 5.55 -1.97 -13.41
N TRP A 113 4.37 -1.40 -13.53
CA TRP A 113 3.66 -0.85 -12.39
C TRP A 113 2.95 -1.95 -11.61
N LEU A 114 3.26 -2.08 -10.32
CA LEU A 114 2.62 -2.99 -9.39
C LEU A 114 2.35 -2.25 -8.09
N PRO A 115 1.17 -1.60 -7.92
CA PRO A 115 0.88 -0.75 -6.79
C PRO A 115 0.79 -1.53 -5.47
N VAL A 116 0.82 -0.82 -4.34
CA VAL A 116 0.49 -1.37 -3.02
C VAL A 116 -0.96 -1.88 -2.97
N GLY A 117 -1.33 -2.51 -1.88
CA GLY A 117 -2.67 -3.04 -1.67
C GLY A 117 -3.07 -3.03 -0.19
N CYS A 118 -4.12 -3.76 0.14
CA CYS A 118 -4.46 -4.07 1.53
C CYS A 118 -4.25 -5.56 1.84
N ASP A 119 -4.10 -5.87 3.12
CA ASP A 119 -4.23 -7.22 3.66
C ASP A 119 -5.57 -7.33 4.39
N PRO A 120 -6.55 -8.13 3.88
CA PRO A 120 -7.88 -8.21 4.50
C PRO A 120 -7.89 -8.77 5.92
N VAL A 121 -6.86 -9.55 6.29
CA VAL A 121 -6.78 -10.14 7.64
C VAL A 121 -6.31 -9.09 8.66
N ILE A 122 -5.39 -8.22 8.25
CA ILE A 122 -4.82 -7.19 9.14
C ILE A 122 -5.68 -5.92 9.08
N HIS A 123 -6.13 -5.51 7.88
CA HIS A 123 -6.79 -4.23 7.67
C HIS A 123 -8.32 -4.28 7.82
N TYR A 124 -8.86 -5.38 8.35
CA TYR A 124 -10.27 -5.47 8.71
C TYR A 124 -10.49 -6.19 10.04
N VAL A 125 -11.00 -5.48 11.01
CA VAL A 125 -11.27 -5.95 12.38
C VAL A 125 -12.76 -6.16 12.65
N GLY A 126 -13.59 -6.19 11.61
CA GLY A 126 -15.05 -6.21 11.72
C GLY A 126 -15.65 -4.81 11.92
N ALA A 127 -16.97 -4.75 11.87
CA ALA A 127 -17.68 -3.50 12.13
C ALA A 127 -17.46 -3.06 13.60
N ARG A 128 -17.25 -1.76 13.79
CA ARG A 128 -17.07 -1.13 15.10
C ARG A 128 -18.04 0.02 15.27
N GLU A 129 -18.39 0.32 16.53
CA GLU A 129 -19.12 1.53 16.86
C GLU A 129 -18.29 2.77 16.43
N LYS A 130 -18.93 3.70 15.73
CA LYS A 130 -18.28 4.93 15.25
C LYS A 130 -18.13 5.92 16.39
N ARG A 131 -16.91 6.08 16.87
CA ARG A 131 -16.52 6.94 17.99
C ARG A 131 -15.93 8.27 17.53
N PHE A 132 -15.36 8.30 16.32
CA PHE A 132 -14.68 9.48 15.78
C PHE A 132 -15.37 9.95 14.51
N ASP A 133 -15.52 11.26 14.37
CA ASP A 133 -15.96 11.86 13.12
C ASP A 133 -14.87 11.74 12.04
N GLY A 134 -13.62 11.99 12.45
CA GLY A 134 -12.47 11.93 11.57
C GLY A 134 -11.29 11.18 12.17
N CYS A 135 -10.49 10.55 11.30
CA CYS A 135 -9.26 9.88 11.67
C CYS A 135 -8.15 10.24 10.68
N ALA A 136 -6.97 10.58 11.19
CA ALA A 136 -5.76 10.68 10.39
C ALA A 136 -4.62 9.95 11.09
N ILE A 137 -4.08 8.90 10.44
CA ILE A 137 -2.91 8.16 10.90
C ILE A 137 -1.77 8.44 9.93
N MET A 138 -0.68 9.01 10.44
CA MET A 138 0.47 9.35 9.62
C MET A 138 1.75 9.43 10.44
N ASN A 139 2.89 9.21 9.79
CA ASN A 139 4.19 9.42 10.40
C ASN A 139 4.50 10.92 10.48
N PHE A 140 4.93 11.35 11.67
CA PHE A 140 5.25 12.75 11.97
C PHE A 140 6.68 13.15 11.59
N HIS A 141 7.50 12.22 11.07
CA HIS A 141 8.88 12.53 10.72
C HIS A 141 8.97 13.47 9.51
N ASN A 142 9.37 14.70 9.79
CA ASN A 142 9.93 15.72 8.89
C ASN A 142 9.09 16.34 7.76
N ASN A 143 7.85 15.95 7.48
CA ASN A 143 7.07 16.47 6.36
C ASN A 143 5.66 16.98 6.71
N LEU A 144 5.47 17.50 7.92
CA LEU A 144 4.23 18.17 8.32
C LEU A 144 4.26 19.68 7.99
N ALA A 145 4.77 20.07 6.82
CA ALA A 145 4.76 21.45 6.38
C ALA A 145 3.97 21.60 5.07
N GLY A 146 3.41 22.77 4.88
CA GLY A 146 2.75 23.16 3.64
C GLY A 146 1.43 22.43 3.35
N PRO A 147 1.14 22.10 2.09
CA PRO A 147 -0.18 21.69 1.63
C PRO A 147 -0.79 20.48 2.34
N ARG A 148 0.04 19.62 2.95
CA ARG A 148 -0.43 18.44 3.69
C ARG A 148 -1.05 18.83 5.02
N VAL A 149 -0.42 19.74 5.75
CA VAL A 149 -0.95 20.27 7.03
C VAL A 149 -2.21 21.07 6.77
N GLU A 150 -2.20 21.92 5.75
CA GLU A 150 -3.37 22.76 5.41
C GLU A 150 -4.60 21.89 5.05
N ALA A 151 -4.42 20.81 4.28
CA ALA A 151 -5.50 19.90 3.95
C ALA A 151 -6.00 19.12 5.17
N LEU A 152 -5.08 18.69 6.07
CA LEU A 152 -5.42 18.03 7.33
C LEU A 152 -6.20 18.98 8.25
N ASP A 153 -5.78 20.21 8.38
CA ASP A 153 -6.46 21.24 9.17
C ASP A 153 -7.85 21.53 8.60
N GLY A 154 -7.96 21.63 7.26
CA GLY A 154 -9.26 21.76 6.58
C GLY A 154 -10.18 20.58 6.92
N PHE A 155 -9.71 19.36 6.75
CA PHE A 155 -10.46 18.15 7.09
C PHE A 155 -10.92 18.16 8.56
N PHE A 156 -10.04 18.52 9.51
CA PHE A 156 -10.39 18.56 10.92
C PHE A 156 -11.41 19.66 11.25
N ARG A 157 -11.36 20.82 10.60
CA ARG A 157 -12.42 21.86 10.74
C ARG A 157 -13.79 21.38 10.23
N GLY A 158 -13.78 20.47 9.26
CA GLY A 158 -14.99 19.79 8.78
C GLY A 158 -15.57 18.72 9.72
N CYS A 159 -14.80 18.29 10.74
CA CYS A 159 -15.17 17.26 11.71
C CYS A 159 -15.49 17.90 13.08
N PRO A 160 -16.78 18.21 13.38
CA PRO A 160 -17.12 18.94 14.60
C PRO A 160 -17.05 18.11 15.90
N GLY A 161 -17.05 16.79 15.79
CA GLY A 161 -17.00 15.86 16.93
C GLY A 161 -15.60 15.39 17.27
N GLN A 162 -15.48 14.18 17.77
CA GLN A 162 -14.20 13.61 18.17
C GLN A 162 -13.34 13.25 16.95
N ILE A 163 -12.03 13.50 17.04
CA ILE A 163 -11.05 13.19 16.02
C ILE A 163 -9.97 12.29 16.62
N PHE A 164 -9.57 11.27 15.88
CA PHE A 164 -8.34 10.52 16.18
C PHE A 164 -7.21 11.03 15.28
N PHE A 165 -6.12 11.49 15.90
CA PHE A 165 -4.90 11.88 15.20
C PHE A 165 -3.68 11.24 15.88
N GLY A 166 -2.85 10.52 15.12
CA GLY A 166 -1.70 9.86 15.72
C GLY A 166 -0.97 8.91 14.79
N ASN A 167 -0.11 8.09 15.37
CA ASN A 167 0.54 6.97 14.70
C ASN A 167 0.06 5.65 15.31
N ARG A 168 -0.15 4.65 14.47
CA ARG A 168 -0.50 3.27 14.84
C ARG A 168 0.09 2.32 13.82
N ILE A 169 0.18 1.05 14.15
CA ILE A 169 0.67 -0.01 13.27
C ILE A 169 -0.30 -1.20 13.28
N PHE A 170 -0.28 -1.98 12.18
CA PHE A 170 -1.06 -3.21 12.00
C PHE A 170 -2.56 -3.05 12.34
N GLN A 171 -3.08 -3.94 13.17
CA GLN A 171 -4.50 -3.96 13.54
C GLN A 171 -4.95 -2.70 14.26
N GLU A 172 -4.06 -2.01 15.01
CA GLU A 172 -4.41 -0.76 15.66
C GLU A 172 -4.81 0.34 14.66
N VAL A 173 -4.19 0.35 13.45
CA VAL A 173 -4.61 1.23 12.34
C VAL A 173 -6.04 0.90 11.95
N SER A 174 -6.32 -0.38 11.72
CA SER A 174 -7.63 -0.86 11.27
C SER A 174 -8.71 -0.62 12.31
N GLU A 175 -8.40 -0.77 13.60
CA GLU A 175 -9.32 -0.44 14.70
C GLU A 175 -9.70 1.04 14.68
N LYS A 176 -8.71 1.94 14.57
CA LYS A 176 -8.98 3.38 14.53
C LYS A 176 -9.75 3.80 13.28
N TYR A 177 -9.43 3.20 12.14
CA TYR A 177 -10.21 3.42 10.92
C TYR A 177 -11.64 2.91 11.09
N ALA A 178 -11.85 1.68 11.56
CA ALA A 178 -13.18 1.10 11.76
C ALA A 178 -14.03 1.88 12.78
N GLU A 179 -13.42 2.47 13.82
CA GLU A 179 -14.07 3.35 14.80
C GLU A 179 -14.37 4.77 14.27
N SER A 180 -13.92 5.12 13.06
CA SER A 180 -14.06 6.46 12.49
C SER A 180 -15.08 6.48 11.35
N ARG A 181 -15.83 7.59 11.24
CA ARG A 181 -16.75 7.84 10.12
C ARG A 181 -15.99 8.16 8.85
N LEU A 182 -14.99 9.04 8.94
CA LEU A 182 -14.14 9.48 7.86
C LEU A 182 -12.67 9.18 8.16
N VAL A 183 -11.93 8.77 7.14
CA VAL A 183 -10.47 8.58 7.22
C VAL A 183 -9.79 9.53 6.23
N PHE A 184 -8.90 10.37 6.74
CA PHE A 184 -8.13 11.31 5.94
C PHE A 184 -6.89 10.67 5.34
N ASN A 185 -6.65 10.93 4.07
CA ASN A 185 -5.38 10.67 3.41
C ASN A 185 -4.96 11.88 2.56
N ARG A 186 -3.66 12.03 2.37
CA ARG A 186 -3.04 12.85 1.34
C ARG A 186 -1.78 12.19 0.84
N SER A 187 -1.62 12.17 -0.47
CA SER A 187 -0.38 11.74 -1.14
C SER A 187 0.79 12.66 -0.77
N ILE A 188 2.01 12.13 -0.89
CA ILE A 188 3.24 12.94 -0.71
C ILE A 188 3.64 13.60 -2.03
N ALA A 189 3.60 12.83 -3.12
CA ALA A 189 4.08 13.24 -4.43
C ALA A 189 3.07 12.93 -5.57
N GLY A 190 1.78 12.96 -5.30
CA GLY A 190 0.74 12.56 -6.26
C GLY A 190 0.69 11.04 -6.48
N ASP A 191 1.01 10.28 -5.46
CA ASP A 191 1.08 8.82 -5.42
C ASP A 191 -0.15 8.20 -4.72
N VAL A 192 -0.53 7.01 -5.10
CA VAL A 192 -1.49 6.19 -4.35
C VAL A 192 -0.73 5.39 -3.30
N ASN A 193 -0.81 5.83 -2.05
CA ASN A 193 -0.13 5.18 -0.93
C ASN A 193 -0.98 4.10 -0.25
N MET A 194 -0.38 3.35 0.68
CA MET A 194 -1.02 2.23 1.39
C MET A 194 -2.33 2.63 2.08
N ARG A 195 -2.38 3.82 2.69
CA ARG A 195 -3.56 4.29 3.43
C ARG A 195 -4.85 4.30 2.62
N VAL A 196 -4.76 4.53 1.31
CA VAL A 196 -5.90 4.47 0.40
C VAL A 196 -6.58 3.10 0.50
N PHE A 197 -5.80 2.03 0.40
CA PHE A 197 -6.33 0.66 0.43
C PHE A 197 -6.68 0.20 1.84
N GLU A 198 -5.90 0.57 2.84
CA GLU A 198 -6.12 0.24 4.25
C GLU A 198 -7.43 0.85 4.78
N ALA A 199 -7.67 2.14 4.49
CA ALA A 199 -8.87 2.84 4.91
C ALA A 199 -10.13 2.26 4.26
N MET A 200 -10.10 2.00 2.95
CA MET A 200 -11.22 1.35 2.25
C MET A 200 -11.43 -0.08 2.76
N CYS A 201 -10.37 -0.86 2.97
CA CYS A 201 -10.45 -2.22 3.49
C CYS A 201 -11.11 -2.27 4.88
N SER A 202 -10.82 -1.30 5.75
CA SER A 202 -11.43 -1.19 7.08
C SER A 202 -12.94 -0.91 7.07
N GLY A 203 -13.50 -0.52 5.91
CA GLY A 203 -14.92 -0.17 5.76
C GLY A 203 -15.23 1.25 6.22
N SER A 204 -14.26 2.16 6.21
CA SER A 204 -14.46 3.58 6.50
C SER A 204 -14.48 4.41 5.22
N CYS A 205 -15.20 5.54 5.24
CA CYS A 205 -15.22 6.44 4.11
C CYS A 205 -13.89 7.18 4.01
N LEU A 206 -13.16 6.93 2.93
CA LEU A 206 -11.89 7.57 2.64
C LEU A 206 -12.11 8.97 2.05
N VAL A 207 -11.49 9.98 2.66
CA VAL A 207 -11.36 11.35 2.15
C VAL A 207 -9.91 11.58 1.76
N THR A 208 -9.62 11.75 0.48
CA THR A 208 -8.25 11.82 -0.04
C THR A 208 -8.10 12.82 -1.19
N ASP A 209 -6.89 13.29 -1.43
CA ASP A 209 -6.60 14.09 -2.63
C ASP A 209 -6.79 13.26 -3.90
N ARG A 210 -7.22 13.94 -4.97
CA ARG A 210 -7.34 13.32 -6.30
C ARG A 210 -5.96 13.14 -6.91
N VAL A 211 -5.62 11.90 -7.24
CA VAL A 211 -4.37 11.56 -7.96
C VAL A 211 -4.68 10.71 -9.18
N ALA A 212 -3.93 10.92 -10.27
CA ALA A 212 -4.20 10.30 -11.56
C ALA A 212 -4.15 8.75 -11.52
N ASP A 213 -3.34 8.17 -10.65
CA ASP A 213 -3.23 6.72 -10.52
C ASP A 213 -4.49 6.07 -9.94
N MET A 214 -5.36 6.82 -9.26
CA MET A 214 -6.67 6.31 -8.81
C MET A 214 -7.53 5.83 -9.98
N GLU A 215 -7.65 6.64 -11.04
CA GLU A 215 -8.42 6.30 -12.23
C GLU A 215 -7.84 5.07 -12.94
N LYS A 216 -6.50 4.98 -13.04
CA LYS A 216 -5.83 3.82 -13.64
C LYS A 216 -6.10 2.52 -12.86
N LEU A 217 -6.38 2.64 -11.56
CA LEU A 217 -6.77 1.53 -10.68
C LEU A 217 -8.26 1.21 -10.74
N GLY A 218 -9.06 1.99 -11.48
CA GLY A 218 -10.51 1.86 -11.51
C GLY A 218 -11.21 2.41 -10.26
N LEU A 219 -10.50 3.18 -9.43
CA LEU A 219 -11.07 3.85 -8.27
C LEU A 219 -11.77 5.13 -8.72
N VAL A 220 -13.05 5.25 -8.42
CA VAL A 220 -13.92 6.34 -8.89
C VAL A 220 -14.31 7.24 -7.73
N ASP A 221 -14.06 8.54 -7.88
CA ASP A 221 -14.46 9.57 -6.92
C ASP A 221 -15.99 9.64 -6.77
N GLY A 222 -16.46 9.83 -5.55
CA GLY A 222 -17.89 9.81 -5.19
C GLY A 222 -18.53 8.40 -5.19
N VAL A 223 -17.78 7.37 -5.62
CA VAL A 223 -18.22 5.97 -5.60
C VAL A 223 -17.40 5.16 -4.60
N HIS A 224 -16.08 5.14 -4.72
CA HIS A 224 -15.19 4.32 -3.90
C HIS A 224 -14.47 5.13 -2.81
N PHE A 225 -14.32 6.42 -3.01
CA PHE A 225 -13.71 7.38 -2.10
C PHE A 225 -14.31 8.76 -2.32
N ALA A 226 -14.01 9.71 -1.45
CA ALA A 226 -14.39 11.10 -1.58
C ALA A 226 -13.13 11.95 -1.83
N GLY A 227 -13.04 12.53 -3.03
CA GLY A 227 -11.85 13.23 -3.50
C GLY A 227 -11.90 14.74 -3.25
N TYR A 228 -10.81 15.34 -2.78
CA TYR A 228 -10.65 16.79 -2.65
C TYR A 228 -9.45 17.30 -3.46
N ASN A 229 -9.43 18.62 -3.77
CA ASN A 229 -8.30 19.27 -4.45
C ASN A 229 -7.45 20.13 -3.50
N GLY A 230 -8.08 20.73 -2.49
CA GLY A 230 -7.40 21.62 -1.56
C GLY A 230 -8.02 21.66 -0.17
N PRO A 231 -7.45 22.45 0.75
CA PRO A 231 -7.88 22.49 2.15
C PRO A 231 -9.35 22.84 2.35
N GLY A 232 -9.88 23.81 1.57
CA GLY A 232 -11.28 24.22 1.62
C GLY A 232 -12.22 23.10 1.17
N ASP A 233 -11.86 22.39 0.10
CA ASP A 233 -12.65 21.25 -0.38
C ASP A 233 -12.66 20.11 0.66
N ALA A 234 -11.54 19.86 1.34
CA ALA A 234 -11.46 18.83 2.37
C ALA A 234 -12.36 19.14 3.57
N GLU A 235 -12.46 20.42 3.97
CA GLU A 235 -13.35 20.88 5.03
C GLU A 235 -14.82 20.71 4.66
N GLU A 236 -15.21 21.21 3.48
CA GLU A 236 -16.60 21.14 3.00
C GLU A 236 -17.03 19.68 2.81
N LEU A 237 -16.19 18.87 2.18
CA LEU A 237 -16.46 17.45 1.93
C LEU A 237 -16.64 16.66 3.23
N ALA A 238 -15.79 16.89 4.24
CA ALA A 238 -15.94 16.26 5.53
C ALA A 238 -17.26 16.63 6.20
N ARG A 239 -17.63 17.93 6.16
CA ARG A 239 -18.89 18.42 6.71
C ARG A 239 -20.12 17.81 6.02
N MET A 240 -20.10 17.75 4.68
CA MET A 240 -21.18 17.14 3.88
C MET A 240 -21.34 15.66 4.19
N LEU A 241 -20.28 14.90 4.20
CA LEU A 241 -20.32 13.46 4.45
C LEU A 241 -20.70 13.11 5.89
N LEU A 242 -20.41 13.97 6.86
CA LEU A 242 -20.87 13.78 8.24
C LEU A 242 -22.35 14.11 8.42
N ALA A 243 -22.92 14.94 7.56
CA ALA A 243 -24.34 15.27 7.55
C ALA A 243 -25.19 14.27 6.74
N ASP A 244 -24.58 13.47 5.87
CA ASP A 244 -25.25 12.50 4.99
C ASP A 244 -24.68 11.09 5.23
N ASP A 245 -25.28 10.39 6.18
CA ASP A 245 -24.89 9.03 6.55
C ASP A 245 -25.05 8.05 5.38
N GLU A 246 -26.10 8.18 4.58
CA GLU A 246 -26.41 7.28 3.47
C GLU A 246 -25.31 7.35 2.40
N THR A 247 -24.97 8.54 1.96
CA THR A 247 -23.88 8.75 0.97
C THR A 247 -22.54 8.28 1.52
N ARG A 248 -22.22 8.60 2.78
CA ARG A 248 -20.96 8.18 3.41
C ARG A 248 -20.82 6.67 3.48
N GLU A 249 -21.85 5.97 3.94
CA GLU A 249 -21.84 4.51 4.09
C GLU A 249 -21.84 3.81 2.73
N ARG A 250 -22.53 4.34 1.74
CA ARG A 250 -22.49 3.85 0.35
C ARG A 250 -21.08 3.92 -0.23
N ILE A 251 -20.37 5.04 -0.06
CA ILE A 251 -18.99 5.21 -0.53
C ILE A 251 -18.07 4.23 0.21
N ALA A 252 -18.19 4.13 1.52
CA ALA A 252 -17.38 3.22 2.33
C ALA A 252 -17.57 1.74 1.92
N ALA A 253 -18.82 1.32 1.73
CA ALA A 253 -19.15 -0.04 1.32
C ALA A 253 -18.64 -0.36 -0.10
N ALA A 254 -18.82 0.55 -1.05
CA ALA A 254 -18.33 0.39 -2.42
C ALA A 254 -16.80 0.37 -2.47
N GLY A 255 -16.12 1.27 -1.77
CA GLY A 255 -14.66 1.30 -1.66
C GLY A 255 -14.11 0.00 -1.08
N ARG A 256 -14.74 -0.52 -0.03
CA ARG A 256 -14.34 -1.81 0.56
C ARG A 256 -14.54 -2.97 -0.41
N ALA A 257 -15.69 -3.05 -1.07
CA ALA A 257 -15.96 -4.10 -2.05
C ALA A 257 -14.92 -4.10 -3.19
N GLU A 258 -14.57 -2.91 -3.69
CA GLU A 258 -13.60 -2.73 -4.74
C GLU A 258 -12.19 -3.20 -4.34
N VAL A 259 -11.69 -2.77 -3.17
CA VAL A 259 -10.32 -3.14 -2.78
C VAL A 259 -10.21 -4.62 -2.45
N LEU A 260 -11.25 -5.25 -1.90
CA LEU A 260 -11.25 -6.69 -1.66
C LEU A 260 -11.29 -7.49 -2.95
N ALA A 261 -12.01 -7.02 -3.96
CA ALA A 261 -12.14 -7.70 -5.24
C ALA A 261 -10.87 -7.63 -6.10
N ARG A 262 -10.08 -6.54 -6.01
CA ARG A 262 -9.00 -6.28 -6.99
C ARG A 262 -7.70 -5.71 -6.43
N HIS A 263 -7.66 -5.28 -5.17
CA HIS A 263 -6.55 -4.48 -4.66
C HIS A 263 -5.94 -5.01 -3.36
N THR A 264 -5.99 -6.32 -3.13
CA THR A 264 -5.25 -6.94 -2.02
C THR A 264 -3.80 -7.21 -2.41
N TYR A 265 -2.92 -7.38 -1.43
CA TYR A 265 -1.55 -7.84 -1.71
C TYR A 265 -1.51 -9.23 -2.35
N ALA A 266 -2.49 -10.10 -2.09
CA ALA A 266 -2.59 -11.38 -2.78
C ALA A 266 -2.79 -11.20 -4.29
N HIS A 267 -3.63 -10.26 -4.74
CA HIS A 267 -3.76 -9.91 -6.17
C HIS A 267 -2.43 -9.40 -6.75
N ARG A 268 -1.68 -8.58 -6.00
CA ARG A 268 -0.38 -8.07 -6.45
C ARG A 268 0.64 -9.19 -6.63
N MET A 269 0.72 -10.10 -5.65
CA MET A 269 1.65 -11.22 -5.71
C MET A 269 1.27 -12.23 -6.79
N ALA A 270 -0.01 -12.42 -7.07
CA ALA A 270 -0.44 -13.23 -8.22
C ALA A 270 0.06 -12.64 -9.55
N VAL A 271 -0.03 -11.32 -9.74
CA VAL A 271 0.52 -10.63 -10.93
C VAL A 271 2.04 -10.77 -11.00
N LEU A 272 2.77 -10.64 -9.89
CA LEU A 272 4.21 -10.82 -9.84
C LEU A 272 4.60 -12.23 -10.27
N LEU A 273 3.91 -13.27 -9.77
CA LEU A 273 4.13 -14.66 -10.15
C LEU A 273 3.81 -14.91 -11.63
N GLU A 274 2.79 -14.28 -12.17
CA GLU A 274 2.45 -14.35 -13.60
C GLU A 274 3.57 -13.76 -14.46
N LYS A 275 4.09 -12.59 -14.10
CA LYS A 275 5.22 -11.93 -14.78
C LYS A 275 6.48 -12.81 -14.82
N LEU A 276 6.68 -13.63 -13.82
CA LEU A 276 7.79 -14.60 -13.76
C LEU A 276 7.45 -15.98 -14.35
N ASN A 277 6.24 -16.17 -14.93
CA ASN A 277 5.74 -17.46 -15.43
C ASN A 277 5.72 -18.58 -14.38
N LEU A 278 5.51 -18.23 -13.11
CA LEU A 278 5.46 -19.15 -11.96
C LEU A 278 4.04 -19.57 -11.57
N ASN A 279 3.01 -19.16 -12.31
CA ASN A 279 1.58 -19.40 -12.03
C ASN A 279 1.04 -20.78 -12.45
N LYS A 280 1.87 -21.74 -12.80
CA LYS A 280 1.40 -23.01 -13.38
C LYS A 280 0.46 -23.85 -12.51
N GLU A 281 0.37 -23.55 -11.18
CA GLU A 281 -0.44 -24.32 -10.22
C GLU A 281 -1.63 -23.56 -9.60
N ILE A 282 -1.79 -22.27 -9.85
CA ILE A 282 -2.80 -21.45 -9.15
C ILE A 282 -4.20 -21.52 -9.81
N LYS A 283 -4.31 -22.01 -11.04
CA LYS A 283 -5.59 -22.03 -11.78
C LYS A 283 -6.70 -22.91 -11.17
N GLU A 284 -6.39 -23.75 -10.19
CA GLU A 284 -7.37 -24.67 -9.60
C GLU A 284 -7.99 -24.17 -8.29
N HIS A 285 -7.49 -23.08 -7.65
CA HIS A 285 -7.93 -22.67 -6.31
C HIS A 285 -8.67 -21.32 -6.24
N VAL A 286 -8.83 -20.59 -7.35
CA VAL A 286 -9.50 -19.28 -7.38
C VAL A 286 -10.97 -19.37 -7.82
N HIS A 287 -11.43 -20.55 -8.22
CA HIS A 287 -12.82 -20.79 -8.66
C HIS A 287 -13.59 -21.81 -7.79
N ALA A 288 -13.16 -22.02 -6.54
CA ALA A 288 -13.89 -22.85 -5.59
C ALA A 288 -14.49 -22.00 -4.45
#